data_9771962c79544ce252f5eebe876e2372
#
_entry.id   9771962c79544ce252f5eebe876e2372
#
_cell.length_a   1.000
_cell.length_b   1.000
_cell.length_c   1.000
_cell.angle_alpha   90.00
_cell.angle_beta   90.00
_cell.angle_gamma   90.00
#
_symmetry.space_group_name_H-M   'P 1'
#
loop_
_entity.id
_entity.type
_entity.pdbx_description
1 polymer ?
#
loop_
_entity_poly.entity_id
_entity_poly.type
_entity_poly.pdbx_seq_one_letter_code
_entity_poly.pdbx_strand_id
1 'polypeptide(L)'
;MALFTREEALEYHRSPRHGKTEVVLTKRCESQKDLSLAYSPGVAEACKAIAEDRALVSEYTGRANLVAVISDGTAVLGLGNIGPYAAKPVMEGKGVLFKNFADIDVFDLCLKT
;
A
#
# COMPACT_ATOMS: atom_id res chain seq x y z
N MET A 1 -19.07 1.66 26.61
CA MET A 1 -19.06 3.04 26.10
C MET A 1 -18.20 3.14 24.85
N ALA A 2 -18.74 3.69 23.80
CA ALA A 2 -18.01 3.84 22.57
C ALA A 2 -17.03 5.02 22.69
N LEU A 3 -15.83 4.86 22.13
CA LEU A 3 -14.81 5.91 22.08
C LEU A 3 -15.04 6.91 20.95
N PHE A 4 -16.07 6.67 20.14
CA PHE A 4 -16.32 7.46 18.94
C PHE A 4 -17.79 7.45 18.57
N THR A 5 -18.18 8.40 17.72
CA THR A 5 -19.50 8.39 17.07
C THR A 5 -19.33 7.92 15.63
N ARG A 6 -20.45 7.57 14.98
CA ARG A 6 -20.43 7.21 13.57
C ARG A 6 -19.87 8.35 12.71
N GLU A 7 -20.26 9.57 13.01
CA GLU A 7 -19.82 10.76 12.28
C GLU A 7 -18.32 10.97 12.42
N GLU A 8 -17.77 10.78 13.62
CA GLU A 8 -16.32 10.86 13.83
C GLU A 8 -15.57 9.81 13.01
N ALA A 9 -16.08 8.58 12.98
CA ALA A 9 -15.45 7.50 12.21
C ALA A 9 -15.47 7.78 10.72
N LEU A 10 -16.59 8.29 10.20
CA LEU A 10 -16.68 8.63 8.79
C LEU A 10 -15.77 9.81 8.43
N GLU A 11 -15.72 10.83 9.30
CA GLU A 11 -14.87 11.98 9.07
C GLU A 11 -13.39 11.60 9.14
N TYR A 12 -13.02 10.70 10.02
CA TYR A 12 -11.66 10.18 10.11
C TYR A 12 -11.22 9.55 8.78
N HIS A 13 -12.13 8.85 8.11
CA HIS A 13 -11.83 8.21 6.82
C HIS A 13 -11.82 9.19 5.65
N ARG A 14 -12.48 10.35 5.81
CA ARG A 14 -12.63 11.35 4.76
C ARG A 14 -11.57 12.43 4.77
N SER A 15 -11.13 12.84 5.96
CA SER A 15 -10.32 14.05 6.15
C SER A 15 -9.05 13.76 6.96
N PRO A 16 -7.97 14.50 6.70
CA PRO A 16 -7.80 15.59 5.74
C PRO A 16 -7.66 15.10 4.29
N ARG A 17 -7.49 13.81 4.10
CA ARG A 17 -7.37 13.18 2.79
C ARG A 17 -8.18 11.87 2.79
N HIS A 18 -8.73 11.49 1.66
CA HIS A 18 -9.53 10.26 1.56
C HIS A 18 -8.69 9.02 1.86
N GLY A 19 -9.21 8.15 2.71
CA GLY A 19 -8.53 6.92 3.12
C GLY A 19 -7.50 7.15 4.22
N LYS A 20 -6.79 6.08 4.59
CA LYS A 20 -5.87 6.08 5.71
C LYS A 20 -4.42 5.86 5.30
N THR A 21 -4.19 5.46 4.05
CA THR A 21 -2.86 5.19 3.53
C THR A 21 -2.69 5.89 2.18
N GLU A 22 -1.44 6.10 1.81
CA GLU A 22 -1.12 6.70 0.53
C GLU A 22 0.15 6.10 -0.04
N VAL A 23 0.38 6.31 -1.32
CA VAL A 23 1.62 5.90 -1.98
C VAL A 23 2.50 7.13 -2.14
N VAL A 24 3.73 7.04 -1.68
CA VAL A 24 4.69 8.12 -1.77
C VAL A 24 5.97 7.64 -2.45
N LEU A 25 6.69 8.58 -3.05
CA LEU A 25 8.01 8.29 -3.63
C LEU A 25 9.06 8.35 -2.53
N THR A 26 10.06 7.47 -2.61
CA THR A 26 11.17 7.47 -1.67
C THR A 26 12.32 8.34 -2.14
N LYS A 27 12.31 8.74 -3.41
CA LYS A 27 13.37 9.51 -4.05
C LYS A 27 12.78 10.70 -4.75
N ARG A 28 13.58 11.73 -4.86
CA ARG A 28 13.23 12.94 -5.58
C ARG A 28 13.17 12.66 -7.09
N CYS A 29 12.18 13.19 -7.75
CA CYS A 29 12.05 13.11 -9.20
C CYS A 29 11.61 14.48 -9.73
N GLU A 30 12.57 15.43 -9.82
CA GLU A 30 12.30 16.81 -10.17
C GLU A 30 13.05 17.29 -11.40
N SER A 31 14.01 16.53 -11.90
CA SER A 31 14.82 16.88 -13.06
C SER A 31 14.76 15.81 -14.14
N GLN A 32 15.24 16.15 -15.34
CA GLN A 32 15.36 15.17 -16.40
C GLN A 32 16.31 14.05 -16.04
N LYS A 33 17.37 14.37 -15.30
CA LYS A 33 18.30 13.35 -14.82
C LYS A 33 17.61 12.40 -13.85
N ASP A 34 16.82 12.92 -12.91
CA ASP A 34 16.07 12.10 -11.95
C ASP A 34 15.14 11.14 -12.70
N LEU A 35 14.42 11.63 -13.69
CA LEU A 35 13.51 10.82 -14.48
C LEU A 35 14.27 9.74 -15.25
N SER A 36 15.45 10.07 -15.79
CA SER A 36 16.29 9.11 -16.50
C SER A 36 16.81 8.02 -15.59
N LEU A 37 17.02 8.31 -14.31
CA LEU A 37 17.43 7.30 -13.31
C LEU A 37 16.24 6.48 -12.84
N ALA A 38 15.10 7.14 -12.61
CA ALA A 38 13.91 6.48 -12.06
C ALA A 38 13.23 5.58 -13.09
N TYR A 39 13.32 5.93 -14.36
CA TYR A 39 12.69 5.18 -15.42
C TYR A 39 13.66 4.94 -16.57
N SER A 40 13.39 5.45 -17.75
CA SER A 40 14.19 5.13 -18.94
C SER A 40 15.27 6.19 -19.20
N PRO A 41 16.52 5.80 -19.45
CA PRO A 41 17.04 4.43 -19.61
C PRO A 41 17.68 3.82 -18.34
N GLY A 42 17.83 4.57 -17.26
CA GLY A 42 18.57 4.13 -16.06
C GLY A 42 17.99 2.90 -15.39
N VAL A 43 16.65 2.73 -15.44
CA VAL A 43 15.98 1.58 -14.83
C VAL A 43 16.49 0.25 -15.40
N ALA A 44 16.97 0.25 -16.65
CA ALA A 44 17.49 -0.97 -17.27
C ALA A 44 18.70 -1.54 -16.52
N GLU A 45 19.50 -0.68 -15.88
CA GLU A 45 20.68 -1.15 -15.14
C GLU A 45 20.26 -1.94 -13.90
N ALA A 46 19.25 -1.49 -13.19
CA ALA A 46 18.69 -2.23 -12.05
C ALA A 46 18.08 -3.56 -12.53
N CYS A 47 17.36 -3.53 -13.64
CA CYS A 47 16.76 -4.75 -14.20
C CYS A 47 17.83 -5.78 -14.58
N LYS A 48 18.91 -5.35 -15.20
CA LYS A 48 20.02 -6.23 -15.59
C LYS A 48 20.68 -6.85 -14.36
N ALA A 49 20.94 -6.04 -13.35
CA ALA A 49 21.56 -6.52 -12.11
C ALA A 49 20.70 -7.59 -11.45
N ILE A 50 19.39 -7.37 -11.35
CA ILE A 50 18.48 -8.34 -10.75
C ILE A 50 18.39 -9.61 -11.60
N ALA A 51 18.39 -9.46 -12.92
CA ALA A 51 18.36 -10.62 -13.83
C ALA A 51 19.59 -11.52 -13.64
N GLU A 52 20.74 -10.95 -13.33
CA GLU A 52 21.97 -11.69 -13.07
C GLU A 52 21.99 -12.30 -11.67
N ASP A 53 21.40 -11.62 -10.69
CA ASP A 53 21.35 -12.08 -9.29
C ASP A 53 20.00 -11.68 -8.69
N ARG A 54 19.08 -12.64 -8.64
CA ARG A 54 17.72 -12.40 -8.18
C ARG A 54 17.63 -11.83 -6.76
N ALA A 55 18.59 -12.13 -5.90
CA ALA A 55 18.61 -11.60 -4.55
C ALA A 55 18.67 -10.08 -4.50
N LEU A 56 19.19 -9.44 -5.55
CA LEU A 56 19.30 -7.98 -5.63
C LEU A 56 17.94 -7.28 -5.77
N VAL A 57 16.85 -8.02 -6.00
CA VAL A 57 15.52 -7.41 -6.03
C VAL A 57 15.20 -6.72 -4.69
N SER A 58 15.72 -7.25 -3.59
CA SER A 58 15.52 -6.65 -2.27
C SER A 58 16.36 -5.39 -2.05
N GLU A 59 17.43 -5.21 -2.84
CA GLU A 59 18.27 -4.01 -2.75
C GLU A 59 17.78 -2.88 -3.64
N TYR A 60 17.30 -3.23 -4.85
CA TYR A 60 16.93 -2.22 -5.84
C TYR A 60 15.46 -1.95 -5.97
N THR A 61 14.62 -2.62 -5.17
CA THR A 61 13.18 -2.38 -5.13
C THR A 61 12.66 -2.37 -3.70
N GLY A 62 11.41 -1.95 -3.53
CA GLY A 62 10.75 -1.98 -2.22
C GLY A 62 10.22 -3.35 -1.79
N ARG A 63 10.49 -4.41 -2.55
CA ARG A 63 9.85 -5.71 -2.34
C ARG A 63 10.07 -6.29 -0.94
N ALA A 64 11.24 -6.09 -0.36
CA ALA A 64 11.57 -6.68 0.95
C ALA A 64 10.73 -6.10 2.09
N ASN A 65 10.13 -4.93 1.91
CA ASN A 65 9.32 -4.28 2.94
C ASN A 65 7.90 -4.02 2.49
N LEU A 66 7.36 -4.84 1.60
CA LEU A 66 6.04 -4.63 1.02
C LEU A 66 5.19 -5.89 1.17
N VAL A 67 4.02 -5.75 1.80
CA VAL A 67 3.08 -6.84 2.06
C VAL A 67 1.76 -6.53 1.35
N ALA A 68 1.19 -7.53 0.70
CA ALA A 68 -0.12 -7.43 0.09
C ALA A 68 -1.19 -7.98 1.03
N VAL A 69 -2.27 -7.23 1.23
CA VAL A 69 -3.47 -7.70 1.90
C VAL A 69 -4.50 -7.94 0.81
N ILE A 70 -5.01 -9.18 0.71
CA ILE A 70 -5.91 -9.57 -0.39
C ILE A 70 -7.20 -10.10 0.18
N SER A 71 -8.33 -9.60 -0.32
CA SER A 71 -9.66 -10.05 0.12
C SER A 71 -10.69 -9.84 -0.98
N ASP A 72 -11.76 -10.63 -0.94
CA ASP A 72 -12.93 -10.41 -1.78
C ASP A 72 -14.11 -9.84 -0.97
N GLY A 73 -13.92 -9.62 0.32
CA GLY A 73 -14.95 -9.04 1.19
C GLY A 73 -16.08 -9.98 1.54
N THR A 74 -15.89 -11.30 1.40
CA THR A 74 -16.96 -12.27 1.65
C THR A 74 -17.18 -12.57 3.12
N ALA A 75 -16.21 -12.27 3.97
CA ALA A 75 -16.30 -12.55 5.42
C ALA A 75 -15.56 -11.45 6.21
N VAL A 76 -16.20 -10.31 6.34
CA VAL A 76 -15.64 -9.18 7.10
C VAL A 76 -16.17 -9.23 8.54
N LEU A 77 -15.27 -9.17 9.50
CA LEU A 77 -15.57 -9.31 10.93
C LEU A 77 -16.72 -8.39 11.34
N GLY A 78 -17.79 -9.02 11.87
CA GLY A 78 -18.97 -8.30 12.33
C GLY A 78 -19.94 -7.87 11.24
N LEU A 79 -19.55 -7.95 9.96
CA LEU A 79 -20.37 -7.45 8.85
C LEU A 79 -20.70 -8.53 7.80
N GLY A 80 -19.99 -9.65 7.82
CA GLY A 80 -20.23 -10.75 6.89
C GLY A 80 -19.78 -10.45 5.47
N ASN A 81 -20.58 -10.85 4.49
CA ASN A 81 -20.28 -10.69 3.07
C ASN A 81 -20.75 -9.33 2.58
N ILE A 82 -19.86 -8.37 2.59
CA ILE A 82 -20.17 -6.99 2.14
C ILE A 82 -19.50 -6.63 0.82
N GLY A 83 -18.71 -7.55 0.25
CA GLY A 83 -18.08 -7.37 -1.05
C GLY A 83 -16.76 -6.61 -1.01
N PRO A 84 -16.04 -6.57 -2.16
CA PRO A 84 -14.69 -6.03 -2.20
C PRO A 84 -14.59 -4.53 -1.98
N TYR A 85 -15.56 -3.75 -2.42
CA TYR A 85 -15.51 -2.29 -2.23
C TYR A 85 -15.67 -1.91 -0.75
N ALA A 86 -16.68 -2.47 -0.10
CA ALA A 86 -16.96 -2.13 1.29
C ALA A 86 -15.90 -2.69 2.26
N ALA A 87 -15.13 -3.70 1.85
CA ALA A 87 -14.05 -4.25 2.64
C ALA A 87 -12.79 -3.37 2.63
N LYS A 88 -12.68 -2.44 1.69
CA LYS A 88 -11.46 -1.63 1.51
C LYS A 88 -11.02 -0.90 2.79
N PRO A 89 -11.91 -0.25 3.55
CA PRO A 89 -11.48 0.43 4.78
C PRO A 89 -10.84 -0.51 5.80
N VAL A 90 -11.31 -1.74 5.92
CA VAL A 90 -10.73 -2.73 6.83
C VAL A 90 -9.33 -3.11 6.36
N MET A 91 -9.15 -3.27 5.06
CA MET A 91 -7.85 -3.63 4.50
C MET A 91 -6.84 -2.51 4.66
N GLU A 92 -7.25 -1.26 4.49
CA GLU A 92 -6.39 -0.11 4.79
C GLU A 92 -6.06 -0.06 6.28
N GLY A 93 -7.01 -0.43 7.14
CA GLY A 93 -6.77 -0.51 8.58
C GLY A 93 -5.68 -1.50 8.92
N LYS A 94 -5.62 -2.64 8.23
CA LYS A 94 -4.52 -3.59 8.41
C LYS A 94 -3.18 -2.96 8.01
N GLY A 95 -3.18 -2.18 6.94
CA GLY A 95 -1.99 -1.43 6.53
C GLY A 95 -1.52 -0.45 7.59
N VAL A 96 -2.47 0.24 8.25
CA VAL A 96 -2.14 1.14 9.35
C VAL A 96 -1.47 0.39 10.50
N LEU A 97 -1.97 -0.78 10.85
CA LEU A 97 -1.37 -1.60 11.92
C LEU A 97 0.06 -2.03 11.57
N PHE A 98 0.26 -2.55 10.36
CA PHE A 98 1.58 -2.95 9.90
C PHE A 98 2.57 -1.79 9.92
N LYS A 99 2.15 -0.63 9.43
CA LYS A 99 3.03 0.55 9.36
C LYS A 99 3.33 1.10 10.75
N ASN A 100 2.29 1.22 11.58
CA ASN A 100 2.43 1.82 12.90
C ASN A 100 3.28 0.96 13.85
N PHE A 101 3.14 -0.36 13.79
CA PHE A 101 3.80 -1.25 14.73
C PHE A 101 5.08 -1.91 14.21
N ALA A 102 5.27 -2.00 12.90
CA ALA A 102 6.40 -2.73 12.33
C ALA A 102 7.10 -1.96 11.20
N ASP A 103 6.62 -0.79 10.84
CA ASP A 103 7.15 0.02 9.74
C ASP A 103 7.22 -0.76 8.41
N ILE A 104 6.22 -1.61 8.18
CA ILE A 104 6.09 -2.38 6.95
C ILE A 104 5.09 -1.68 6.04
N ASP A 105 5.45 -1.48 4.78
CA ASP A 105 4.56 -0.92 3.78
C ASP A 105 3.56 -1.97 3.34
N VAL A 106 2.29 -1.57 3.18
CA VAL A 106 1.21 -2.48 2.81
C VAL A 106 0.41 -1.89 1.66
N PHE A 107 0.06 -2.72 0.70
CA PHE A 107 -0.97 -2.39 -0.27
C PHE A 107 -2.04 -3.47 -0.22
N ASP A 108 -3.24 -3.13 -0.68
CA ASP A 108 -4.36 -4.05 -0.66
C ASP A 108 -4.90 -4.32 -2.06
N LEU A 109 -5.42 -5.52 -2.23
CA LEU A 109 -6.10 -5.93 -3.45
C LEU A 109 -7.50 -6.41 -3.09
N CYS A 110 -8.51 -5.72 -3.60
CA CYS A 110 -9.91 -6.07 -3.43
C CYS A 110 -10.35 -6.81 -4.69
N LEU A 111 -10.58 -8.11 -4.57
CA LEU A 111 -10.91 -8.97 -5.70
C LEU A 111 -12.41 -9.21 -5.78
N LYS A 112 -12.96 -9.05 -6.96
CA LYS A 112 -14.34 -9.42 -7.25
C LYS A 112 -14.33 -10.83 -7.79
N THR A 113 -14.89 -11.74 -7.03
CA THR A 113 -14.96 -13.18 -7.40
C THR A 113 -16.38 -13.64 -7.63
#